data_e7b2bfbd71f00c25a937c7a99a2f580e
#
_entry.id   e7b2bfbd71f00c25a937c7a99a2f580e
#
_cell.length_a   1.000
_cell.length_b   1.000
_cell.length_c   1.000
_cell.angle_alpha   90.00
_cell.angle_beta   90.00
_cell.angle_gamma   90.00
#
_symmetry.space_group_name_H-M   'P 1'
#
loop_
_entity.id
_entity.type
_entity.pdbx_description
1 polymer ?
#
loop_
_entity_poly.entity_id
_entity_poly.type
_entity_poly.pdbx_seq_one_letter_code
_entity_poly.pdbx_strand_id
1 'polypeptide(L)'
;MTSSALHVARTGLDAQDVKMRVIANNLANVNTVGFKRDRANFETLAYQQVIAAGTQADSQNRLAIGLNLGTGVQLTGTERIDTQGTMNTTGNPYDLAIEGAGFFQLQQPDGTIAYTRAGNFKTNAEGLLVSPDGLPLVPQIQLPEGVSAVTIGNDGTVSATVAGQQEPVELGAIETARFVNPAGLQAVGGNLLLETAASGAPQVGAAGLEGRGTIRQGALEQSNVNTVEELVTMIETQRAYEIASKMIKATDEMLQYVNQQL
;
A
#
# COMPACT_ATOMS: atom_id res chain seq x y z
N MET A 1 -32.91 9.93 -20.71
CA MET A 1 -32.16 10.84 -19.82
C MET A 1 -32.11 10.35 -18.37
N THR A 2 -33.16 9.75 -17.84
CA THR A 2 -33.21 9.24 -16.46
C THR A 2 -32.24 8.07 -16.18
N SER A 3 -31.98 7.20 -17.16
CA SER A 3 -31.01 6.10 -17.02
C SER A 3 -29.55 6.55 -16.85
N SER A 4 -29.18 7.71 -17.43
CA SER A 4 -27.82 8.26 -17.30
C SER A 4 -27.56 8.83 -15.90
N ALA A 5 -28.55 9.49 -15.27
CA ALA A 5 -28.44 10.00 -13.91
C ALA A 5 -28.29 8.87 -12.88
N LEU A 6 -29.07 7.79 -13.03
CA LEU A 6 -28.93 6.57 -12.21
C LEU A 6 -27.57 5.90 -12.40
N HIS A 7 -27.07 5.87 -13.64
CA HIS A 7 -25.75 5.31 -13.92
C HIS A 7 -24.64 6.12 -13.21
N VAL A 8 -24.67 7.45 -13.30
CA VAL A 8 -23.72 8.33 -12.62
C VAL A 8 -23.78 8.14 -11.09
N ALA A 9 -25.00 8.11 -10.53
CA ALA A 9 -25.18 7.89 -9.10
C ALA A 9 -24.66 6.52 -8.64
N ARG A 10 -24.89 5.46 -9.43
CA ARG A 10 -24.38 4.11 -9.16
C ARG A 10 -22.86 4.08 -9.19
N THR A 11 -22.23 4.62 -10.23
CA THR A 11 -20.75 4.65 -10.30
C THR A 11 -20.12 5.43 -9.14
N GLY A 12 -20.77 6.52 -8.71
CA GLY A 12 -20.37 7.27 -7.52
C GLY A 12 -20.48 6.43 -6.24
N LEU A 13 -21.56 5.64 -6.11
CA LEU A 13 -21.79 4.77 -4.95
C LEU A 13 -20.76 3.63 -4.90
N ASP A 14 -20.51 2.97 -6.03
CA ASP A 14 -19.49 1.94 -6.18
C ASP A 14 -18.08 2.50 -5.83
N ALA A 15 -17.77 3.72 -6.25
CA ALA A 15 -16.52 4.40 -5.92
C ALA A 15 -16.37 4.66 -4.41
N GLN A 16 -17.44 5.12 -3.73
CA GLN A 16 -17.40 5.34 -2.28
C GLN A 16 -17.31 4.04 -1.49
N ASP A 17 -17.92 2.95 -1.97
CA ASP A 17 -17.78 1.62 -1.34
C ASP A 17 -16.32 1.13 -1.38
N VAL A 18 -15.66 1.21 -2.55
CA VAL A 18 -14.25 0.83 -2.67
C VAL A 18 -13.37 1.71 -1.78
N LYS A 19 -13.59 3.04 -1.78
CA LYS A 19 -12.84 3.96 -0.93
C LYS A 19 -13.00 3.60 0.55
N MET A 20 -14.21 3.27 0.99
CA MET A 20 -14.50 2.84 2.36
C MET A 20 -13.76 1.56 2.74
N ARG A 21 -13.70 0.57 1.83
CA ARG A 21 -12.94 -0.67 2.05
C ARG A 21 -11.44 -0.41 2.20
N VAL A 22 -10.87 0.46 1.37
CA VAL A 22 -9.46 0.84 1.47
C VAL A 22 -9.17 1.53 2.80
N ILE A 23 -9.99 2.50 3.22
CA ILE A 23 -9.85 3.18 4.51
C ILE A 23 -9.98 2.18 5.67
N ALA A 24 -10.96 1.27 5.62
CA ALA A 24 -11.16 0.25 6.64
C ALA A 24 -9.94 -0.69 6.74
N ASN A 25 -9.35 -1.07 5.60
CA ASN A 25 -8.11 -1.86 5.58
C ASN A 25 -6.93 -1.10 6.18
N ASN A 26 -6.76 0.18 5.84
CA ASN A 26 -5.73 1.04 6.42
C ASN A 26 -5.88 1.12 7.94
N LEU A 27 -7.09 1.39 8.42
CA LEU A 27 -7.39 1.52 9.85
C LEU A 27 -7.17 0.20 10.61
N ALA A 28 -7.57 -0.93 10.03
CA ALA A 28 -7.33 -2.25 10.62
C ALA A 28 -5.84 -2.56 10.77
N ASN A 29 -4.99 -2.04 9.87
CA ASN A 29 -3.55 -2.29 9.85
C ASN A 29 -2.70 -1.14 10.44
N VAL A 30 -3.30 -0.23 11.20
CA VAL A 30 -2.57 0.89 11.82
C VAL A 30 -1.47 0.43 12.80
N ASN A 31 -1.68 -0.70 13.49
CA ASN A 31 -0.72 -1.28 14.42
C ASN A 31 0.15 -2.38 13.79
N THR A 32 0.00 -2.65 12.50
CA THR A 32 0.77 -3.68 11.80
C THR A 32 2.15 -3.13 11.44
N VAL A 33 3.20 -3.81 11.89
CA VAL A 33 4.61 -3.43 11.64
C VAL A 33 4.90 -3.44 10.14
N GLY A 34 5.48 -2.35 9.65
CA GLY A 34 5.86 -2.23 8.24
C GLY A 34 4.72 -2.11 7.25
N PHE A 35 3.47 -1.97 7.72
CA PHE A 35 2.33 -1.76 6.83
C PHE A 35 2.40 -0.38 6.16
N LYS A 36 2.02 -0.35 4.89
CA LYS A 36 1.93 0.87 4.09
C LYS A 36 0.49 1.09 3.66
N ARG A 37 -0.01 2.32 3.86
CA ARG A 37 -1.39 2.67 3.51
C ARG A 37 -1.63 2.58 2.02
N ASP A 38 -2.80 2.13 1.65
CA ASP A 38 -3.29 2.13 0.28
C ASP A 38 -4.20 3.33 0.03
N ARG A 39 -4.22 3.81 -1.23
CA ARG A 39 -5.12 4.85 -1.71
C ARG A 39 -5.85 4.35 -2.95
N ALA A 40 -7.16 4.59 -3.01
CA ALA A 40 -7.95 4.34 -4.22
C ALA A 40 -7.80 5.52 -5.18
N ASN A 41 -7.49 5.26 -6.44
CA ASN A 41 -7.38 6.24 -7.52
C ASN A 41 -8.59 6.13 -8.43
N PHE A 42 -9.20 7.28 -8.76
CA PHE A 42 -10.41 7.38 -9.55
C PHE A 42 -10.19 8.27 -10.76
N GLU A 43 -10.87 7.92 -11.86
CA GLU A 43 -10.88 8.69 -13.09
C GLU A 43 -12.31 8.97 -13.53
N THR A 44 -12.51 10.08 -14.25
CA THR A 44 -13.78 10.39 -14.86
C THR A 44 -14.03 9.52 -16.07
N LEU A 45 -15.25 9.00 -16.22
CA LEU A 45 -15.68 8.35 -17.45
C LEU A 45 -15.82 9.36 -18.61
N ALA A 46 -15.85 8.85 -19.83
CA ALA A 46 -15.97 9.68 -21.03
C ALA A 46 -17.20 10.58 -20.97
N TYR A 47 -17.06 11.83 -21.39
CA TYR A 47 -18.15 12.77 -21.47
C TYR A 47 -19.01 12.50 -22.70
N GLN A 48 -20.32 12.53 -22.55
CA GLN A 48 -21.28 12.50 -23.65
C GLN A 48 -21.49 13.92 -24.16
N GLN A 49 -21.07 14.18 -25.38
CA GLN A 49 -21.32 15.46 -26.03
C GLN A 49 -22.73 15.46 -26.62
N VAL A 50 -23.61 16.25 -26.05
CA VAL A 50 -25.01 16.41 -26.52
C VAL A 50 -25.08 17.49 -27.56
N ILE A 51 -24.38 18.61 -27.36
CA ILE A 51 -24.27 19.71 -28.30
C ILE A 51 -22.82 20.12 -28.42
N ALA A 52 -22.28 20.13 -29.63
CA ALA A 52 -20.92 20.59 -29.88
C ALA A 52 -20.80 22.12 -29.78
N ALA A 53 -19.72 22.61 -29.17
CA ALA A 53 -19.42 24.04 -29.23
C ALA A 53 -19.22 24.47 -30.70
N GLY A 54 -19.72 25.62 -31.08
CA GLY A 54 -19.68 26.12 -32.46
C GLY A 54 -20.77 25.58 -33.38
N THR A 55 -21.70 24.74 -32.86
CA THR A 55 -22.91 24.35 -33.62
C THR A 55 -23.76 25.56 -33.95
N GLN A 56 -24.32 25.58 -35.13
CA GLN A 56 -25.16 26.69 -35.63
C GLN A 56 -26.45 26.74 -34.85
N ALA A 57 -26.66 27.80 -34.11
CA ALA A 57 -27.93 28.02 -33.34
C ALA A 57 -28.99 28.64 -34.21
N ASP A 58 -28.58 29.49 -35.18
CA ASP A 58 -29.44 30.17 -36.15
C ASP A 58 -28.62 30.50 -37.41
N SER A 59 -29.26 30.98 -38.46
CA SER A 59 -28.62 31.28 -39.76
C SER A 59 -27.39 32.19 -39.68
N GLN A 60 -27.24 32.97 -38.60
CA GLN A 60 -26.13 33.92 -38.39
C GLN A 60 -25.32 33.72 -37.09
N ASN A 61 -25.81 32.92 -36.12
CA ASN A 61 -25.23 32.77 -34.81
C ASN A 61 -24.78 31.33 -34.55
N ARG A 62 -23.58 31.16 -33.94
CA ARG A 62 -23.05 29.89 -33.47
C ARG A 62 -23.04 29.87 -31.96
N LEU A 63 -23.37 28.70 -31.36
CA LEU A 63 -23.28 28.48 -29.94
C LEU A 63 -21.83 28.61 -29.47
N ALA A 64 -21.56 29.54 -28.55
CA ALA A 64 -20.25 29.71 -27.95
C ALA A 64 -19.87 28.58 -27.00
N ILE A 65 -20.85 27.87 -26.43
CA ILE A 65 -20.69 26.84 -25.41
C ILE A 65 -21.42 25.56 -25.86
N GLY A 66 -20.72 24.43 -25.79
CA GLY A 66 -21.32 23.10 -26.01
C GLY A 66 -21.91 22.53 -24.71
N LEU A 67 -22.76 21.50 -24.84
CA LEU A 67 -23.33 20.74 -23.72
C LEU A 67 -22.66 19.38 -23.65
N ASN A 68 -21.81 19.21 -22.61
CA ASN A 68 -21.15 17.94 -22.32
C ASN A 68 -21.69 17.40 -20.99
N LEU A 69 -22.19 16.17 -20.99
CA LEU A 69 -22.68 15.48 -19.81
C LEU A 69 -21.65 14.43 -19.37
N GLY A 70 -21.24 14.49 -18.10
CA GLY A 70 -20.40 13.47 -17.49
C GLY A 70 -21.17 12.16 -17.30
N THR A 71 -20.52 11.02 -17.51
CA THR A 71 -21.14 9.70 -17.37
C THR A 71 -20.78 8.99 -16.06
N GLY A 72 -19.97 9.63 -15.20
CA GLY A 72 -19.64 9.12 -13.88
C GLY A 72 -18.14 8.96 -13.65
N VAL A 73 -17.79 8.06 -12.73
CA VAL A 73 -16.44 7.79 -12.26
C VAL A 73 -16.15 6.30 -12.35
N GLN A 74 -14.87 5.94 -12.59
CA GLN A 74 -14.41 4.57 -12.49
C GLN A 74 -13.19 4.49 -11.56
N LEU A 75 -13.02 3.34 -10.92
CA LEU A 75 -11.83 2.99 -10.18
C LEU A 75 -10.73 2.59 -11.17
N THR A 76 -9.58 3.26 -11.12
CA THR A 76 -8.40 2.91 -11.93
C THR A 76 -7.52 1.87 -11.24
N GLY A 77 -7.48 1.91 -9.90
CA GLY A 77 -6.71 0.97 -9.10
C GLY A 77 -6.49 1.45 -7.67
N THR A 78 -5.78 0.64 -6.91
CA THR A 78 -5.27 1.01 -5.60
C THR A 78 -3.77 1.20 -5.67
N GLU A 79 -3.26 2.24 -5.07
CA GLU A 79 -1.85 2.59 -5.03
C GLU A 79 -1.36 2.55 -3.58
N ARG A 80 -0.26 1.84 -3.35
CA ARG A 80 0.43 1.85 -2.05
C ARG A 80 1.29 3.10 -1.93
N ILE A 81 1.21 3.73 -0.76
CA ILE A 81 2.01 4.91 -0.44
C ILE A 81 3.18 4.47 0.44
N ASP A 82 4.38 4.43 -0.14
CA ASP A 82 5.59 3.93 0.51
C ASP A 82 6.34 4.99 1.34
N THR A 83 5.64 6.02 1.84
CA THR A 83 6.25 6.94 2.80
C THR A 83 6.66 6.19 4.07
N GLN A 84 7.77 6.62 4.67
CA GLN A 84 8.27 5.99 5.89
C GLN A 84 7.31 6.23 7.05
N GLY A 85 7.04 5.16 7.82
CA GLY A 85 6.30 5.22 9.07
C GLY A 85 7.18 5.71 10.23
N THR A 86 6.57 5.87 11.41
CA THR A 86 7.31 6.23 12.62
C THR A 86 8.19 5.06 13.08
N MET A 87 9.44 5.35 13.44
CA MET A 87 10.35 4.37 14.02
C MET A 87 10.11 4.23 15.52
N ASN A 88 9.82 3.01 15.98
CA ASN A 88 9.65 2.67 17.39
C ASN A 88 10.82 1.81 17.86
N THR A 89 11.53 2.27 18.89
CA THR A 89 12.64 1.51 19.48
C THR A 89 12.08 0.46 20.44
N THR A 90 12.41 -0.82 20.19
CA THR A 90 11.90 -1.97 20.96
C THR A 90 12.94 -2.55 21.90
N GLY A 91 14.23 -2.31 21.63
CA GLY A 91 15.34 -2.88 22.41
C GLY A 91 15.59 -4.38 22.16
N ASN A 92 14.80 -5.05 21.34
CA ASN A 92 15.05 -6.42 20.91
C ASN A 92 16.12 -6.44 19.80
N PRO A 93 17.23 -7.17 19.94
CA PRO A 93 18.31 -7.16 18.98
C PRO A 93 17.95 -7.73 17.61
N TYR A 94 16.85 -8.47 17.50
CA TYR A 94 16.38 -9.05 16.24
C TYR A 94 15.32 -8.21 15.54
N ASP A 95 14.87 -7.13 16.18
CA ASP A 95 13.98 -6.17 15.56
C ASP A 95 14.79 -5.21 14.69
N LEU A 96 14.50 -5.17 13.42
CA LEU A 96 15.22 -4.40 12.42
C LEU A 96 14.29 -3.45 11.69
N ALA A 97 14.73 -2.25 11.43
CA ALA A 97 14.01 -1.32 10.61
C ALA A 97 14.91 -0.78 9.50
N ILE A 98 14.34 -0.53 8.33
CA ILE A 98 15.06 0.13 7.24
C ILE A 98 14.72 1.62 7.28
N GLU A 99 15.74 2.46 7.47
CA GLU A 99 15.61 3.91 7.41
C GLU A 99 15.91 4.37 5.98
N GLY A 100 14.86 4.72 5.23
CA GLY A 100 14.92 5.03 3.81
C GLY A 100 14.22 4.00 2.92
N ALA A 101 14.58 3.96 1.64
CA ALA A 101 13.97 3.05 0.66
C ALA A 101 14.60 1.67 0.70
N GLY A 102 13.79 0.60 0.59
CA GLY A 102 14.25 -0.78 0.52
C GLY A 102 13.27 -1.74 1.18
N PHE A 103 13.51 -3.02 1.00
CA PHE A 103 12.71 -4.12 1.56
C PHE A 103 13.64 -5.24 2.00
N PHE A 104 13.26 -5.95 3.04
CA PHE A 104 13.88 -7.22 3.41
C PHE A 104 13.43 -8.31 2.44
N GLN A 105 14.29 -9.30 2.21
CA GLN A 105 14.03 -10.42 1.34
C GLN A 105 13.78 -11.67 2.17
N LEU A 106 12.68 -12.36 1.91
CA LEU A 106 12.30 -13.61 2.58
C LEU A 106 12.13 -14.70 1.54
N GLN A 107 12.63 -15.89 1.83
CA GLN A 107 12.45 -17.04 0.98
C GLN A 107 11.15 -17.75 1.32
N GLN A 108 10.27 -17.90 0.33
CA GLN A 108 9.05 -18.70 0.48
C GLN A 108 9.34 -20.20 0.32
N PRO A 109 8.46 -21.09 0.81
CA PRO A 109 8.64 -22.53 0.70
C PRO A 109 8.71 -23.06 -0.74
N ASP A 110 8.15 -22.32 -1.69
CA ASP A 110 8.18 -22.63 -3.14
C ASP A 110 9.49 -22.17 -3.81
N GLY A 111 10.42 -21.56 -3.03
CA GLY A 111 11.69 -21.04 -3.52
C GLY A 111 11.61 -19.61 -4.09
N THR A 112 10.43 -19.01 -4.17
CA THR A 112 10.30 -17.61 -4.60
C THR A 112 10.74 -16.65 -3.50
N ILE A 113 11.21 -15.44 -3.90
CA ILE A 113 11.60 -14.40 -2.97
C ILE A 113 10.42 -13.46 -2.77
N ALA A 114 10.01 -13.29 -1.53
CA ALA A 114 9.05 -12.28 -1.12
C ALA A 114 9.77 -11.11 -0.44
N TYR A 115 9.19 -9.94 -0.55
CA TYR A 115 9.74 -8.69 -0.02
C TYR A 115 8.85 -8.17 1.10
N THR A 116 9.46 -7.65 2.16
CA THR A 116 8.71 -7.12 3.30
C THR A 116 9.38 -5.88 3.90
N ARG A 117 8.58 -5.03 4.53
CA ARG A 117 9.08 -3.95 5.40
C ARG A 117 9.01 -4.32 6.89
N ALA A 118 8.34 -5.42 7.22
CA ALA A 118 8.24 -5.90 8.58
C ALA A 118 9.59 -6.49 9.01
N GLY A 119 10.18 -5.93 10.06
CA GLY A 119 11.50 -6.33 10.55
C GLY A 119 11.46 -7.01 11.93
N ASN A 120 10.32 -7.53 12.35
CA ASN A 120 10.13 -8.24 13.62
C ASN A 120 10.61 -9.70 13.53
N PHE A 121 11.91 -9.88 13.25
CA PHE A 121 12.51 -11.20 13.08
C PHE A 121 12.66 -11.95 14.40
N LYS A 122 12.79 -13.27 14.29
CA LYS A 122 13.05 -14.19 15.39
C LYS A 122 14.09 -15.22 14.96
N THR A 123 14.63 -15.93 15.90
CA THR A 123 15.50 -17.09 15.63
C THR A 123 14.70 -18.37 15.74
N ASN A 124 14.87 -19.27 14.79
CA ASN A 124 14.30 -20.62 14.85
C ASN A 124 15.21 -21.60 15.63
N ALA A 125 14.81 -22.87 15.71
CA ALA A 125 15.58 -23.90 16.44
C ALA A 125 16.97 -24.17 15.84
N GLU A 126 17.16 -23.92 14.55
CA GLU A 126 18.41 -24.05 13.82
C GLU A 126 19.30 -22.79 13.91
N GLY A 127 18.86 -21.76 14.64
CA GLY A 127 19.56 -20.48 14.76
C GLY A 127 19.45 -19.57 13.55
N LEU A 128 18.53 -19.84 12.60
CA LEU A 128 18.29 -18.97 11.44
C LEU A 128 17.40 -17.78 11.81
N LEU A 129 17.70 -16.61 11.25
CA LEU A 129 16.79 -15.45 11.31
C LEU A 129 15.60 -15.70 10.40
N VAL A 130 14.40 -15.71 10.99
CA VAL A 130 13.13 -15.98 10.30
C VAL A 130 12.10 -14.90 10.62
N SER A 131 11.12 -14.73 9.73
CA SER A 131 9.91 -13.94 10.02
C SER A 131 9.05 -14.64 11.09
N PRO A 132 8.03 -13.98 11.67
CA PRO A 132 7.06 -14.63 12.55
C PRO A 132 6.35 -15.85 11.94
N ASP A 133 6.22 -15.86 10.61
CA ASP A 133 5.64 -16.95 9.84
C ASP A 133 6.63 -18.09 9.52
N GLY A 134 7.88 -17.98 10.01
CA GLY A 134 8.91 -18.99 9.82
C GLY A 134 9.69 -18.89 8.49
N LEU A 135 9.48 -17.82 7.70
CA LEU A 135 10.20 -17.62 6.44
C LEU A 135 11.62 -17.12 6.70
N PRO A 136 12.67 -17.78 6.18
CA PRO A 136 14.05 -17.35 6.38
C PRO A 136 14.37 -16.08 5.59
N LEU A 137 15.21 -15.24 6.21
CA LEU A 137 15.79 -14.05 5.59
C LEU A 137 16.80 -14.45 4.50
N VAL A 138 16.87 -13.67 3.44
CA VAL A 138 17.86 -13.86 2.35
C VAL A 138 18.83 -12.67 2.36
N PRO A 139 20.16 -12.92 2.37
CA PRO A 139 20.86 -14.20 2.58
C PRO A 139 20.57 -14.83 3.94
N GLN A 140 20.60 -16.16 4.01
CA GLN A 140 20.38 -16.87 5.27
C GLN A 140 21.52 -16.59 6.24
N ILE A 141 21.18 -16.10 7.42
CA ILE A 141 22.12 -15.82 8.50
C ILE A 141 21.86 -16.82 9.62
N GLN A 142 22.87 -17.64 9.88
CA GLN A 142 22.80 -18.64 10.94
C GLN A 142 23.62 -18.18 12.15
N LEU A 143 22.94 -18.08 13.28
CA LEU A 143 23.55 -17.76 14.57
C LEU A 143 24.15 -19.03 15.17
N PRO A 144 25.44 -19.01 15.60
CA PRO A 144 26.04 -20.16 16.27
C PRO A 144 25.43 -20.37 17.66
N GLU A 145 25.56 -21.58 18.19
CA GLU A 145 25.16 -21.87 19.56
C GLU A 145 25.98 -21.07 20.58
N GLY A 146 25.35 -20.61 21.65
CA GLY A 146 26.05 -19.88 22.72
C GLY A 146 26.31 -18.40 22.44
N VAL A 147 25.59 -17.78 21.50
CA VAL A 147 25.65 -16.32 21.26
C VAL A 147 25.19 -15.57 22.50
N SER A 148 26.01 -14.67 23.00
CA SER A 148 25.68 -13.77 24.12
C SER A 148 25.12 -12.41 23.64
N ALA A 149 25.57 -11.92 22.48
CA ALA A 149 25.06 -10.68 21.88
C ALA A 149 25.17 -10.72 20.35
N VAL A 150 24.17 -10.15 19.68
CA VAL A 150 24.16 -9.93 18.21
C VAL A 150 24.19 -8.44 17.96
N THR A 151 25.09 -8.00 17.11
CA THR A 151 25.20 -6.61 16.66
C THR A 151 25.02 -6.56 15.16
N ILE A 152 24.09 -5.71 14.71
CA ILE A 152 23.81 -5.50 13.29
C ILE A 152 24.19 -4.07 12.93
N GLY A 153 25.11 -3.93 12.00
CA GLY A 153 25.58 -2.64 11.50
C GLY A 153 24.52 -1.93 10.65
N ASN A 154 24.69 -0.63 10.48
CA ASN A 154 23.80 0.16 9.61
C ASN A 154 23.92 -0.22 8.13
N ASP A 155 25.02 -0.86 7.75
CA ASP A 155 25.28 -1.43 6.42
C ASP A 155 24.70 -2.83 6.21
N GLY A 156 24.13 -3.42 7.27
CA GLY A 156 23.57 -4.76 7.29
C GLY A 156 24.52 -5.85 7.73
N THR A 157 25.77 -5.55 8.06
CA THR A 157 26.72 -6.55 8.58
C THR A 157 26.24 -7.10 9.91
N VAL A 158 26.18 -8.43 10.03
CA VAL A 158 25.75 -9.13 11.24
C VAL A 158 26.96 -9.75 11.91
N SER A 159 27.23 -9.35 13.13
CA SER A 159 28.29 -9.90 13.97
C SER A 159 27.70 -10.45 15.27
N ALA A 160 28.22 -11.56 15.72
CA ALA A 160 27.84 -12.21 16.97
C ALA A 160 29.02 -12.37 17.92
N THR A 161 28.79 -12.10 19.19
CA THR A 161 29.72 -12.37 20.26
C THR A 161 29.35 -13.71 20.89
N VAL A 162 30.25 -14.69 20.81
CA VAL A 162 30.04 -16.02 21.40
C VAL A 162 30.65 -16.04 22.80
N ALA A 163 30.00 -16.70 23.74
CA ALA A 163 30.51 -16.83 25.12
C ALA A 163 31.90 -17.51 25.12
N GLY A 164 32.93 -16.82 25.64
CA GLY A 164 34.28 -17.29 25.68
C GLY A 164 35.21 -16.79 24.57
N GLN A 165 34.69 -16.06 23.57
CA GLN A 165 35.49 -15.37 22.55
C GLN A 165 35.46 -13.86 22.80
N GLN A 166 36.65 -13.21 22.70
CA GLN A 166 36.74 -11.76 22.90
C GLN A 166 36.45 -10.95 21.63
N GLU A 167 36.58 -11.56 20.46
CA GLU A 167 36.37 -10.93 19.18
C GLU A 167 35.00 -11.33 18.61
N PRO A 168 34.20 -10.37 18.11
CA PRO A 168 32.94 -10.67 17.44
C PRO A 168 33.21 -11.42 16.11
N VAL A 169 32.42 -12.45 15.86
CA VAL A 169 32.47 -13.23 14.61
C VAL A 169 31.47 -12.62 13.63
N GLU A 170 31.93 -12.29 12.44
CA GLU A 170 31.06 -11.85 11.36
C GLU A 170 30.34 -13.07 10.76
N LEU A 171 28.99 -13.01 10.73
CA LEU A 171 28.15 -14.11 10.27
C LEU A 171 27.66 -13.90 8.83
N GLY A 172 27.71 -12.66 8.35
CA GLY A 172 27.25 -12.28 7.02
C GLY A 172 26.65 -10.88 6.99
N ALA A 173 26.01 -10.54 5.90
CA ALA A 173 25.35 -9.24 5.75
C ALA A 173 23.90 -9.42 5.30
N ILE A 174 23.01 -8.63 5.88
CA ILE A 174 21.61 -8.49 5.45
C ILE A 174 21.57 -7.58 4.25
N GLU A 175 21.10 -8.11 3.13
CA GLU A 175 20.91 -7.33 1.92
C GLU A 175 19.49 -6.77 1.85
N THR A 176 19.37 -5.56 1.32
CA THR A 176 18.08 -4.92 1.07
C THR A 176 17.83 -4.85 -0.43
N ALA A 177 16.58 -5.05 -0.82
CA ALA A 177 16.13 -4.90 -2.19
C ALA A 177 15.43 -3.55 -2.38
N ARG A 178 15.74 -2.84 -3.46
CA ARG A 178 15.07 -1.61 -3.89
C ARG A 178 14.40 -1.86 -5.23
N PHE A 179 13.23 -1.28 -5.43
CA PHE A 179 12.49 -1.32 -6.70
C PHE A 179 12.41 0.08 -7.31
N VAL A 180 12.40 0.13 -8.64
CA VAL A 180 12.18 1.37 -9.37
C VAL A 180 10.75 1.88 -9.16
N ASN A 181 9.79 0.94 -9.16
CA ASN A 181 8.39 1.24 -8.91
C ASN A 181 7.83 0.32 -7.79
N PRO A 182 7.95 0.72 -6.51
CA PRO A 182 7.45 -0.10 -5.40
C PRO A 182 5.91 -0.24 -5.39
N ALA A 183 5.16 0.73 -5.95
CA ALA A 183 3.71 0.63 -6.07
C ALA A 183 3.25 -0.50 -7.00
N GLY A 184 4.12 -0.96 -7.90
CA GLY A 184 3.87 -2.10 -8.79
C GLY A 184 4.03 -3.48 -8.13
N LEU A 185 4.49 -3.57 -6.89
CA LEU A 185 4.61 -4.84 -6.16
C LEU A 185 3.23 -5.40 -5.82
N GLN A 186 3.07 -6.71 -5.98
CA GLN A 186 1.83 -7.40 -5.64
C GLN A 186 1.83 -7.84 -4.17
N ALA A 187 0.82 -7.40 -3.41
CA ALA A 187 0.59 -7.89 -2.06
C ALA A 187 -0.04 -9.29 -2.08
N VAL A 188 0.54 -10.24 -1.35
CA VAL A 188 0.04 -11.62 -1.25
C VAL A 188 -0.48 -11.96 0.16
N GLY A 189 -0.48 -10.98 1.08
CA GLY A 189 -0.85 -11.17 2.49
C GLY A 189 0.38 -11.32 3.38
N GLY A 190 0.18 -11.32 4.72
CA GLY A 190 1.28 -11.44 5.68
C GLY A 190 2.34 -10.32 5.59
N ASN A 191 2.00 -9.14 5.08
CA ASN A 191 2.96 -8.07 4.74
C ASN A 191 4.03 -8.46 3.70
N LEU A 192 3.74 -9.51 2.93
CA LEU A 192 4.62 -9.99 1.86
C LEU A 192 4.24 -9.38 0.52
N LEU A 193 5.24 -9.04 -0.25
CA LEU A 193 5.16 -8.46 -1.58
C LEU A 193 5.90 -9.35 -2.56
N LEU A 194 5.34 -9.53 -3.74
CA LEU A 194 6.01 -10.19 -4.85
C LEU A 194 6.34 -9.19 -5.95
N GLU A 195 7.43 -9.45 -6.64
CA GLU A 195 7.80 -8.69 -7.84
C GLU A 195 6.82 -8.93 -8.97
N THR A 196 6.62 -7.91 -9.78
CA THR A 196 5.81 -7.97 -10.99
C THR A 196 6.53 -7.31 -12.15
N ALA A 197 6.03 -7.49 -13.36
CA ALA A 197 6.54 -6.76 -14.52
C ALA A 197 6.43 -5.22 -14.36
N ALA A 198 5.49 -4.74 -13.53
CA ALA A 198 5.30 -3.31 -13.27
C ALA A 198 6.26 -2.75 -12.21
N SER A 199 6.75 -3.56 -11.27
CA SER A 199 7.73 -3.13 -10.26
C SER A 199 9.14 -3.02 -10.83
N GLY A 200 9.43 -3.79 -11.88
CA GLY A 200 10.79 -4.01 -12.38
C GLY A 200 11.57 -4.99 -11.51
N ALA A 201 12.76 -5.36 -11.96
CA ALA A 201 13.63 -6.28 -11.24
C ALA A 201 14.17 -5.65 -9.94
N PRO A 202 14.36 -6.44 -8.86
CA PRO A 202 14.92 -5.98 -7.61
C PRO A 202 16.39 -5.56 -7.77
N GLN A 203 16.73 -4.42 -7.21
CA GLN A 203 18.11 -3.96 -7.06
C GLN A 203 18.59 -4.36 -5.66
N VAL A 204 19.23 -5.52 -5.58
CA VAL A 204 19.69 -6.11 -4.31
C VAL A 204 21.11 -5.65 -3.99
N GLY A 205 21.41 -5.44 -2.70
CA GLY A 205 22.75 -5.15 -2.24
C GLY A 205 22.78 -4.64 -0.80
N ALA A 206 23.99 -4.28 -0.34
CA ALA A 206 24.21 -3.81 1.01
C ALA A 206 23.39 -2.55 1.33
N ALA A 207 22.90 -2.46 2.56
CA ALA A 207 22.15 -1.30 3.03
C ALA A 207 23.02 -0.03 3.01
N GLY A 208 22.40 1.14 2.84
CA GLY A 208 23.09 2.43 2.79
C GLY A 208 23.78 2.78 1.46
N LEU A 209 23.86 1.87 0.50
CA LEU A 209 24.48 2.10 -0.81
C LEU A 209 23.44 2.27 -1.91
N GLU A 210 23.80 2.99 -2.97
CA GLU A 210 22.98 3.17 -4.19
C GLU A 210 21.52 3.61 -3.92
N GLY A 211 21.33 4.43 -2.88
CA GLY A 211 20.01 4.93 -2.51
C GLY A 211 19.12 3.91 -1.79
N ARG A 212 19.69 2.78 -1.34
CA ARG A 212 19.07 1.89 -0.36
C ARG A 212 19.17 2.50 1.03
N GLY A 213 18.12 2.32 1.83
CA GLY A 213 18.10 2.77 3.22
C GLY A 213 19.10 2.02 4.10
N THR A 214 19.44 2.60 5.24
CA THR A 214 20.28 1.96 6.26
C THR A 214 19.44 1.08 7.17
N ILE A 215 20.06 0.06 7.76
CA ILE A 215 19.41 -0.81 8.74
C ILE A 215 19.64 -0.25 10.13
N ARG A 216 18.57 -0.21 10.93
CA ARG A 216 18.60 0.18 12.34
C ARG A 216 18.18 -1.00 13.20
N GLN A 217 19.09 -1.45 14.07
CA GLN A 217 18.84 -2.52 15.04
C GLN A 217 18.04 -2.01 16.23
N GLY A 218 17.22 -2.89 16.83
CA GLY A 218 16.43 -2.59 18.03
C GLY A 218 15.28 -1.62 17.79
N ALA A 219 14.83 -1.50 16.55
CA ALA A 219 13.71 -0.65 16.16
C ALA A 219 12.81 -1.37 15.16
N LEU A 220 11.54 -0.99 15.14
CA LEU A 220 10.54 -1.42 14.16
C LEU A 220 9.91 -0.22 13.47
N GLU A 221 9.65 -0.35 12.20
CA GLU A 221 8.87 0.63 11.45
C GLU A 221 7.38 0.41 11.71
N GLN A 222 6.71 1.39 12.26
CA GLN A 222 5.26 1.39 12.44
C GLN A 222 4.56 1.65 11.09
N SER A 223 3.27 1.33 11.04
CA SER A 223 2.43 1.71 9.91
C SER A 223 2.49 3.23 9.65
N ASN A 224 2.45 3.63 8.38
CA ASN A 224 2.35 5.05 8.00
C ASN A 224 0.90 5.56 7.95
N VAL A 225 -0.03 4.81 8.52
CA VAL A 225 -1.45 5.18 8.63
C VAL A 225 -1.65 6.18 9.76
N ASN A 226 -2.26 7.31 9.45
CA ASN A 226 -2.73 8.26 10.46
C ASN A 226 -4.19 7.98 10.80
N THR A 227 -4.45 7.46 12.00
CA THR A 227 -5.80 7.09 12.47
C THR A 227 -6.81 8.22 12.39
N VAL A 228 -6.41 9.45 12.76
CA VAL A 228 -7.31 10.60 12.77
C VAL A 228 -7.70 11.00 11.34
N GLU A 229 -6.73 11.04 10.44
CA GLU A 229 -6.95 11.34 9.02
C GLU A 229 -7.87 10.29 8.36
N GLU A 230 -7.61 9.01 8.60
CA GLU A 230 -8.43 7.92 8.05
C GLU A 230 -9.86 7.93 8.63
N LEU A 231 -10.04 8.22 9.93
CA LEU A 231 -11.38 8.34 10.54
C LEU A 231 -12.17 9.53 9.96
N VAL A 232 -11.54 10.68 9.76
CA VAL A 232 -12.19 11.83 9.12
C VAL A 232 -12.59 11.49 7.69
N THR A 233 -11.67 10.89 6.91
CA THR A 233 -11.93 10.47 5.53
C THR A 233 -13.03 9.41 5.47
N MET A 234 -13.11 8.51 6.47
CA MET A 234 -14.19 7.53 6.58
C MET A 234 -15.56 8.21 6.77
N ILE A 235 -15.65 9.19 7.69
CA ILE A 235 -16.89 9.93 7.93
C ILE A 235 -17.34 10.69 6.67
N GLU A 236 -16.39 11.33 5.98
CA GLU A 236 -16.68 12.02 4.72
C GLU A 236 -17.20 11.05 3.65
N THR A 237 -16.56 9.89 3.52
CA THR A 237 -16.94 8.84 2.57
C THR A 237 -18.32 8.26 2.90
N GLN A 238 -18.61 8.03 4.20
CA GLN A 238 -19.95 7.58 4.64
C GLN A 238 -21.03 8.60 4.31
N ARG A 239 -20.78 9.89 4.57
CA ARG A 239 -21.71 10.96 4.21
C ARG A 239 -21.94 11.05 2.70
N ALA A 240 -20.87 10.94 1.90
CA ALA A 240 -20.96 10.93 0.45
C ALA A 240 -21.78 9.72 -0.06
N TYR A 241 -21.58 8.55 0.55
CA TYR A 241 -22.35 7.34 0.25
C TYR A 241 -23.86 7.53 0.56
N GLU A 242 -24.18 8.11 1.73
CA GLU A 242 -25.58 8.41 2.09
C GLU A 242 -26.25 9.38 1.12
N ILE A 243 -25.51 10.43 0.70
CA ILE A 243 -26.01 11.40 -0.28
C ILE A 243 -26.26 10.71 -1.63
N ALA A 244 -25.31 9.90 -2.12
CA ALA A 244 -25.46 9.16 -3.37
C ALA A 244 -26.66 8.18 -3.31
N SER A 245 -26.85 7.49 -2.17
CA SER A 245 -28.01 6.61 -1.94
C SER A 245 -29.34 7.36 -1.94
N LYS A 246 -29.38 8.56 -1.30
CA LYS A 246 -30.58 9.42 -1.33
C LYS A 246 -30.90 9.93 -2.74
N MET A 247 -29.87 10.25 -3.53
CA MET A 247 -30.06 10.65 -4.94
C MET A 247 -30.68 9.54 -5.78
N ILE A 248 -30.28 8.28 -5.59
CA ILE A 248 -30.88 7.13 -6.28
C ILE A 248 -32.36 7.01 -5.90
N LYS A 249 -32.70 7.06 -4.60
CA LYS A 249 -34.11 7.00 -4.14
C LYS A 249 -34.95 8.12 -4.71
N ALA A 250 -34.44 9.36 -4.67
CA ALA A 250 -35.17 10.51 -5.23
C ALA A 250 -35.37 10.35 -6.75
N THR A 251 -34.44 9.78 -7.47
CA THR A 251 -34.57 9.52 -8.91
C THR A 251 -35.61 8.42 -9.18
N ASP A 252 -35.64 7.36 -8.37
CA ASP A 252 -36.62 6.28 -8.46
C ASP A 252 -38.04 6.81 -8.16
N GLU A 253 -38.21 7.64 -7.13
CA GLU A 253 -39.47 8.28 -6.80
C GLU A 253 -39.97 9.19 -7.94
N MET A 254 -39.09 9.97 -8.57
CA MET A 254 -39.43 10.76 -9.75
C MET A 254 -39.90 9.88 -10.92
N LEU A 255 -39.24 8.74 -11.15
CA LEU A 255 -39.63 7.80 -12.21
C LEU A 255 -40.99 7.15 -11.91
N GLN A 256 -41.24 6.76 -10.66
CA GLN A 256 -42.53 6.22 -10.25
C GLN A 256 -43.67 7.25 -10.45
N TYR A 257 -43.40 8.49 -10.08
CA TYR A 257 -44.39 9.60 -10.28
C TYR A 257 -44.69 9.81 -11.77
N VAL A 258 -43.68 9.82 -12.63
CA VAL A 258 -43.88 9.95 -14.09
C VAL A 258 -44.66 8.77 -14.66
N ASN A 259 -44.36 7.53 -14.20
CA ASN A 259 -45.10 6.33 -14.66
C ASN A 259 -46.55 6.25 -14.16
N GLN A 260 -46.88 6.93 -13.07
CA GLN A 260 -48.26 7.00 -12.56
C GLN A 260 -49.14 8.07 -13.26
N GLN A 261 -48.48 9.02 -13.95
CA GLN A 261 -49.18 10.10 -14.66
C GLN A 261 -49.33 9.86 -16.17
N LEU A 262 -48.71 8.82 -16.70
CA LEU A 262 -48.86 8.31 -18.06
C LEU A 262 -49.85 7.15 -18.11
#